data_6ec2cee808b2d4248ffd42c94a8776d0
#
_entry.id   6ec2cee808b2d4248ffd42c94a8776d0
#
_cell.length_a   1.000
_cell.length_b   1.000
_cell.length_c   1.000
_cell.angle_alpha   90.00
_cell.angle_beta   90.00
_cell.angle_gamma   90.00
#
_symmetry.space_group_name_H-M   'P 1'
#
loop_
_entity.id
_entity.type
_entity.pdbx_description
1 polymer ?
#
loop_
_entity_poly.entity_id
_entity_poly.type
_entity_poly.pdbx_seq_one_letter_code
_entity_poly.pdbx_strand_id
1 'polypeptide(L)'
;MRVIDLENIKDSMNNETQFVLRCEEVFHDKISAAAAAILSSNRPIVALTGPSGSGKTTSAMRLKDYLENLGVTVCLLSMDNFFLPLDQRPPEATDWESPYCVNVDLLVSCISRLLDGKEVDIPWYDFKAGCTGGYKKMQGEKDCIVIAEGIHMLNPLIFDKIRGAATGVYVAPRTRILTNND
;
A
#
# COMPACT_ATOMS: atom_id res chain seq x y z
N MET A 1 -1.59 -19.92 8.98
CA MET A 1 -2.91 -19.50 8.43
C MET A 1 -3.94 -19.77 9.51
N ARG A 2 -4.79 -18.82 9.87
CA ARG A 2 -5.88 -19.03 10.84
C ARG A 2 -7.05 -19.67 10.08
N VAL A 3 -7.55 -20.78 10.61
CA VAL A 3 -8.77 -21.44 10.09
C VAL A 3 -9.91 -21.12 11.05
N ILE A 4 -11.03 -20.67 10.51
CA ILE A 4 -12.24 -20.34 11.29
C ILE A 4 -13.40 -21.13 10.68
N ASP A 5 -14.15 -21.82 11.54
CA ASP A 5 -15.40 -22.46 11.17
C ASP A 5 -16.50 -21.41 10.98
N LEU A 6 -17.36 -21.61 9.98
CA LEU A 6 -18.48 -20.71 9.71
C LEU A 6 -19.45 -20.61 10.90
N GLU A 7 -19.65 -21.69 11.65
CA GLU A 7 -20.49 -21.68 12.85
C GLU A 7 -19.93 -20.76 13.94
N ASN A 8 -18.59 -20.78 14.14
CA ASN A 8 -17.93 -19.87 15.08
C ASN A 8 -18.08 -18.39 14.68
N ILE A 9 -18.19 -18.10 13.37
CA ILE A 9 -18.46 -16.74 12.88
C ILE A 9 -19.89 -16.36 13.21
N LYS A 10 -20.86 -17.23 12.92
CA LYS A 10 -22.29 -17.00 13.20
C LYS A 10 -22.53 -16.75 14.69
N ASP A 11 -21.92 -17.56 15.55
CA ASP A 11 -22.03 -17.39 17.01
C ASP A 11 -21.39 -16.07 17.47
N SER A 12 -20.27 -15.68 16.88
CA SER A 12 -19.61 -14.39 17.17
C SER A 12 -20.44 -13.19 16.67
N MET A 13 -21.26 -13.36 15.63
CA MET A 13 -22.14 -12.34 15.08
C MET A 13 -23.45 -12.17 15.87
N ASN A 14 -23.77 -13.02 16.85
CA ASN A 14 -24.92 -12.84 17.74
C ASN A 14 -24.87 -11.48 18.50
N ASN A 15 -23.67 -10.86 18.58
CA ASN A 15 -23.48 -9.48 18.97
C ASN A 15 -22.60 -8.75 17.95
N GLU A 16 -23.20 -8.29 16.85
CA GLU A 16 -22.52 -7.68 15.71
C GLU A 16 -21.60 -6.53 16.13
N THR A 17 -22.09 -5.64 17.00
CA THR A 17 -21.30 -4.49 17.47
C THR A 17 -20.02 -4.94 18.17
N GLN A 18 -20.10 -5.92 19.06
CA GLN A 18 -18.95 -6.42 19.79
C GLN A 18 -17.98 -7.17 18.87
N PHE A 19 -18.50 -7.90 17.88
CA PHE A 19 -17.69 -8.57 16.85
C PHE A 19 -16.89 -7.56 16.03
N VAL A 20 -17.55 -6.51 15.54
CA VAL A 20 -16.90 -5.44 14.75
C VAL A 20 -15.82 -4.74 15.58
N LEU A 21 -16.13 -4.34 16.81
CA LEU A 21 -15.16 -3.68 17.71
C LEU A 21 -13.92 -4.55 17.93
N ARG A 22 -14.09 -5.85 18.15
CA ARG A 22 -12.97 -6.78 18.32
C ARG A 22 -12.13 -6.91 17.03
N CYS A 23 -12.76 -6.92 15.86
CA CYS A 23 -12.05 -6.95 14.58
C CYS A 23 -11.23 -5.67 14.35
N GLU A 24 -11.80 -4.51 14.65
CA GLU A 24 -11.13 -3.22 14.55
C GLU A 24 -9.95 -3.12 15.54
N GLU A 25 -10.11 -3.59 16.78
CA GLU A 25 -9.03 -3.65 17.77
C GLU A 25 -7.85 -4.50 17.27
N VAL A 26 -8.12 -5.71 16.78
CA VAL A 26 -7.08 -6.60 16.22
C VAL A 26 -6.40 -5.98 15.01
N PHE A 27 -7.14 -5.23 14.18
CA PHE A 27 -6.57 -4.53 13.03
C PHE A 27 -5.69 -3.36 13.50
N HIS A 28 -6.16 -2.58 14.46
CA HIS A 28 -5.40 -1.48 15.06
C HIS A 28 -4.07 -1.96 15.67
N ASP A 29 -4.08 -3.07 16.41
CA ASP A 29 -2.86 -3.67 16.98
C ASP A 29 -1.83 -4.03 15.90
N LYS A 30 -2.29 -4.55 14.76
CA LYS A 30 -1.41 -4.86 13.62
C LYS A 30 -0.82 -3.60 13.01
N ILE A 31 -1.60 -2.53 12.86
CA ILE A 31 -1.12 -1.24 12.37
C ILE A 31 -0.09 -0.65 13.33
N SER A 32 -0.36 -0.67 14.62
CA SER A 32 0.54 -0.23 15.68
C SER A 32 1.89 -0.98 15.64
N ALA A 33 1.83 -2.31 15.56
CA ALA A 33 3.03 -3.13 15.46
C ALA A 33 3.83 -2.85 14.19
N ALA A 34 3.15 -2.65 13.04
CA ALA A 34 3.79 -2.29 11.78
C ALA A 34 4.47 -0.91 11.88
N ALA A 35 3.79 0.09 12.45
CA ALA A 35 4.34 1.42 12.68
C ALA A 35 5.59 1.37 13.56
N ALA A 36 5.56 0.62 14.67
CA ALA A 36 6.71 0.45 15.54
C ALA A 36 7.91 -0.18 14.80
N ALA A 37 7.67 -1.20 13.97
CA ALA A 37 8.72 -1.84 13.16
C ALA A 37 9.29 -0.87 12.11
N ILE A 38 8.46 -0.04 11.47
CA ILE A 38 8.88 0.97 10.50
C ILE A 38 9.76 2.01 11.17
N LEU A 39 9.33 2.58 12.29
CA LEU A 39 10.11 3.57 13.04
C LEU A 39 11.43 3.00 13.51
N SER A 40 11.44 1.75 14.00
CA SER A 40 12.67 1.07 14.45
C SER A 40 13.63 0.76 13.30
N SER A 41 13.15 0.65 12.07
CA SER A 41 13.99 0.39 10.90
C SER A 41 14.86 1.58 10.49
N ASN A 42 14.47 2.78 10.91
CA ASN A 42 15.10 4.06 10.53
C ASN A 42 15.20 4.23 8.99
N ARG A 43 14.21 3.71 8.26
CA ARG A 43 14.12 3.80 6.80
C ARG A 43 12.94 4.67 6.40
N PRO A 44 13.16 5.70 5.56
CA PRO A 44 12.13 6.69 5.24
C PRO A 44 11.10 6.21 4.20
N ILE A 45 11.27 5.02 3.61
CA ILE A 45 10.35 4.48 2.61
C ILE A 45 9.64 3.25 3.16
N VAL A 46 8.33 3.19 2.99
CA VAL A 46 7.52 2.00 3.22
C VAL A 46 6.99 1.50 1.87
N ALA A 47 7.47 0.34 1.43
CA ALA A 47 6.97 -0.35 0.25
C ALA A 47 5.87 -1.32 0.67
N LEU A 48 4.61 -0.91 0.52
CA LEU A 48 3.45 -1.69 0.95
C LEU A 48 2.82 -2.43 -0.23
N THR A 49 2.76 -3.75 -0.16
CA THR A 49 2.20 -4.58 -1.22
C THR A 49 1.23 -5.64 -0.69
N GLY A 50 0.57 -6.32 -1.60
CA GLY A 50 -0.36 -7.43 -1.34
C GLY A 50 -1.28 -7.65 -2.53
N PRO A 51 -2.03 -8.78 -2.58
CA PRO A 51 -2.93 -9.08 -3.69
C PRO A 51 -4.04 -8.04 -3.86
N SER A 52 -4.66 -8.02 -5.03
CA SER A 52 -5.84 -7.18 -5.27
C SER A 52 -6.94 -7.53 -4.25
N GLY A 53 -7.66 -6.53 -3.75
CA GLY A 53 -8.70 -6.72 -2.72
C GLY A 53 -8.20 -7.08 -1.32
N SER A 54 -6.89 -7.13 -1.05
CA SER A 54 -6.34 -7.46 0.28
C SER A 54 -6.46 -6.35 1.33
N GLY A 55 -6.92 -5.16 0.97
CA GLY A 55 -7.00 -4.00 1.86
C GLY A 55 -5.70 -3.18 1.94
N LYS A 56 -4.84 -3.23 0.92
CA LYS A 56 -3.59 -2.44 0.85
C LYS A 56 -3.80 -0.96 1.11
N THR A 57 -4.66 -0.34 0.31
CA THR A 57 -4.94 1.10 0.39
C THR A 57 -5.51 1.48 1.76
N THR A 58 -6.46 0.68 2.29
CA THR A 58 -6.99 0.90 3.65
C THR A 58 -5.90 0.78 4.71
N SER A 59 -5.03 -0.23 4.60
CA SER A 59 -3.92 -0.42 5.54
C SER A 59 -2.90 0.71 5.45
N ALA A 60 -2.59 1.19 4.24
CA ALA A 60 -1.69 2.31 4.02
C ALA A 60 -2.24 3.62 4.61
N MET A 61 -3.55 3.89 4.45
CA MET A 61 -4.21 5.06 5.04
C MET A 61 -4.20 4.99 6.57
N ARG A 62 -4.57 3.84 7.16
CA ARG A 62 -4.55 3.64 8.62
C ARG A 62 -3.14 3.75 9.20
N LEU A 63 -2.14 3.25 8.48
CA LEU A 63 -0.73 3.37 8.87
C LEU A 63 -0.26 4.83 8.82
N LYS A 64 -0.64 5.56 7.77
CA LYS A 64 -0.40 7.00 7.66
C LYS A 64 -0.99 7.74 8.86
N ASP A 65 -2.32 7.59 9.10
CA ASP A 65 -3.02 8.26 10.20
C ASP A 65 -2.36 7.94 11.56
N TYR A 66 -1.95 6.69 11.76
CA TYR A 66 -1.29 6.27 13.00
C TYR A 66 0.08 6.95 13.18
N LEU A 67 0.90 7.00 12.13
CA LEU A 67 2.22 7.66 12.17
C LEU A 67 2.08 9.17 12.35
N GLU A 68 1.10 9.80 11.70
CA GLU A 68 0.83 11.24 11.85
C GLU A 68 0.37 11.58 13.28
N ASN A 69 -0.41 10.73 13.93
CA ASN A 69 -0.77 10.87 15.34
C ASN A 69 0.44 10.77 16.29
N LEU A 70 1.53 10.13 15.84
CA LEU A 70 2.82 10.11 16.56
C LEU A 70 3.72 11.31 16.22
N GLY A 71 3.24 12.27 15.42
CA GLY A 71 3.99 13.46 15.01
C GLY A 71 4.94 13.25 13.83
N VAL A 72 4.78 12.16 13.08
CA VAL A 72 5.58 11.86 11.89
C VAL A 72 4.87 12.37 10.64
N THR A 73 5.52 13.18 9.83
CA THR A 73 4.98 13.59 8.52
C THR A 73 5.01 12.42 7.54
N VAL A 74 3.88 12.16 6.85
CA VAL A 74 3.75 11.02 5.93
C VAL A 74 3.23 11.47 4.57
N CYS A 75 3.97 11.12 3.50
CA CYS A 75 3.50 11.20 2.12
C CYS A 75 2.98 9.83 1.68
N LEU A 76 1.73 9.76 1.19
CA LEU A 76 1.13 8.52 0.69
C LEU A 76 1.05 8.55 -0.83
N LEU A 77 1.66 7.56 -1.49
CA LEU A 77 1.64 7.36 -2.94
C LEU A 77 0.95 6.05 -3.29
N SER A 78 0.01 6.09 -4.23
CA SER A 78 -0.47 4.87 -4.88
C SER A 78 0.30 4.64 -6.18
N MET A 79 0.89 3.45 -6.32
CA MET A 79 1.58 3.03 -7.55
C MET A 79 0.64 3.02 -8.76
N ASP A 80 -0.66 2.79 -8.54
CA ASP A 80 -1.66 2.74 -9.60
C ASP A 80 -1.79 4.07 -10.37
N ASN A 81 -1.35 5.17 -9.77
CA ASN A 81 -1.27 6.47 -10.44
C ASN A 81 -0.15 6.54 -11.48
N PHE A 82 0.84 5.66 -11.40
CA PHE A 82 2.04 5.68 -12.23
C PHE A 82 1.99 4.69 -13.40
N PHE A 83 0.80 4.22 -13.79
CA PHE A 83 0.69 3.38 -14.98
C PHE A 83 1.09 4.15 -16.24
N LEU A 84 1.77 3.45 -17.15
CA LEU A 84 2.08 3.97 -18.47
C LEU A 84 0.81 4.03 -19.33
N PRO A 85 0.61 5.11 -20.13
CA PRO A 85 -0.39 5.12 -21.18
C PRO A 85 -0.31 3.88 -22.07
N LEU A 86 -1.45 3.43 -22.59
CA LEU A 86 -1.52 2.17 -23.37
C LEU A 86 -0.56 2.15 -24.56
N ASP A 87 -0.38 3.29 -25.21
CA ASP A 87 0.51 3.48 -26.38
C ASP A 87 2.01 3.55 -26.01
N GLN A 88 2.34 3.66 -24.73
CA GLN A 88 3.72 3.73 -24.23
C GLN A 88 4.15 2.46 -23.51
N ARG A 89 3.28 1.45 -23.43
CA ARG A 89 3.61 0.20 -22.77
C ARG A 89 4.56 -0.65 -23.61
N PRO A 90 5.61 -1.20 -22.96
CA PRO A 90 6.52 -2.10 -23.66
C PRO A 90 5.84 -3.47 -23.95
N PRO A 91 6.38 -4.27 -24.91
CA PRO A 91 5.84 -5.60 -25.23
C PRO A 91 5.76 -6.57 -24.05
N GLU A 92 6.59 -6.38 -23.02
CA GLU A 92 6.61 -7.17 -21.79
C GLU A 92 5.41 -6.88 -20.87
N ALA A 93 4.70 -5.79 -21.11
CA ALA A 93 3.45 -5.46 -20.42
C ALA A 93 2.27 -6.24 -21.00
N THR A 94 2.28 -7.57 -20.82
CA THR A 94 1.36 -8.53 -21.45
C THR A 94 -0.07 -8.45 -20.93
N ASP A 95 -0.28 -7.93 -19.72
CA ASP A 95 -1.57 -7.74 -19.09
C ASP A 95 -1.55 -6.52 -18.15
N TRP A 96 -2.70 -6.15 -17.60
CA TRP A 96 -2.85 -5.00 -16.71
C TRP A 96 -2.12 -5.15 -15.36
N GLU A 97 -1.89 -6.39 -14.93
CA GLU A 97 -1.17 -6.68 -13.68
C GLU A 97 0.33 -6.86 -13.90
N SER A 98 0.84 -6.62 -15.12
CA SER A 98 2.27 -6.67 -15.39
C SER A 98 3.02 -5.52 -14.71
N PRO A 99 4.14 -5.78 -14.03
CA PRO A 99 4.96 -4.72 -13.43
C PRO A 99 5.56 -3.76 -14.47
N TYR A 100 5.64 -4.17 -15.72
CA TYR A 100 6.10 -3.34 -16.83
C TYR A 100 5.07 -2.29 -17.27
N CYS A 101 3.83 -2.35 -16.75
CA CYS A 101 2.85 -1.28 -16.94
C CYS A 101 3.15 -0.02 -16.12
N VAL A 102 4.07 -0.08 -15.16
CA VAL A 102 4.36 1.02 -14.23
C VAL A 102 5.54 1.85 -14.73
N ASN A 103 5.40 3.16 -14.72
CA ASN A 103 6.51 4.11 -14.90
C ASN A 103 7.36 4.15 -13.62
N VAL A 104 8.24 3.15 -13.49
CA VAL A 104 9.07 2.93 -12.30
C VAL A 104 10.00 4.11 -12.05
N ASP A 105 10.58 4.68 -13.10
CA ASP A 105 11.54 5.79 -12.96
C ASP A 105 10.85 7.05 -12.44
N LEU A 106 9.64 7.36 -12.91
CA LEU A 106 8.85 8.47 -12.40
C LEU A 106 8.45 8.24 -10.94
N LEU A 107 7.99 7.03 -10.58
CA LEU A 107 7.62 6.68 -9.21
C LEU A 107 8.81 6.87 -8.26
N VAL A 108 9.98 6.32 -8.60
CA VAL A 108 11.19 6.43 -7.77
C VAL A 108 11.68 7.87 -7.69
N SER A 109 11.61 8.63 -8.78
CA SER A 109 11.93 10.07 -8.80
C SER A 109 11.02 10.87 -7.87
N CYS A 110 9.70 10.61 -7.90
CA CYS A 110 8.74 11.26 -7.00
C CYS A 110 9.05 10.93 -5.53
N ILE A 111 9.31 9.66 -5.20
CA ILE A 111 9.68 9.24 -3.85
C ILE A 111 10.92 10.01 -3.37
N SER A 112 11.99 10.02 -4.17
CA SER A 112 13.24 10.69 -3.80
C SER A 112 13.05 12.20 -3.57
N ARG A 113 12.31 12.86 -4.46
CA ARG A 113 12.05 14.30 -4.36
C ARG A 113 11.19 14.66 -3.14
N LEU A 114 10.21 13.82 -2.79
CA LEU A 114 9.40 14.02 -1.58
C LEU A 114 10.26 13.93 -0.32
N LEU A 115 11.18 12.97 -0.25
CA LEU A 115 12.13 12.83 0.86
C LEU A 115 13.12 14.01 0.95
N ASP A 116 13.44 14.64 -0.19
CA ASP A 116 14.23 15.88 -0.25
C ASP A 116 13.42 17.13 0.18
N GLY A 117 12.16 17.00 0.52
CA GLY A 117 11.28 18.12 0.87
C GLY A 117 10.83 18.94 -0.34
N LYS A 118 10.84 18.38 -1.54
CA LYS A 118 10.48 19.08 -2.78
C LYS A 118 9.01 18.83 -3.17
N GLU A 119 8.40 19.80 -3.83
CA GLU A 119 7.12 19.62 -4.49
C GLU A 119 7.29 18.72 -5.73
N VAL A 120 6.34 17.82 -5.96
CA VAL A 120 6.27 16.92 -7.12
C VAL A 120 4.88 16.94 -7.73
N ASP A 121 4.81 16.73 -9.03
CA ASP A 121 3.57 16.52 -9.76
C ASP A 121 3.32 15.00 -9.82
N ILE A 122 2.38 14.52 -9.01
CA ILE A 122 1.94 13.10 -8.98
C ILE A 122 0.91 12.92 -10.10
N PRO A 123 1.14 12.02 -11.07
CA PRO A 123 0.12 11.70 -12.06
C PRO A 123 -1.08 11.05 -11.39
N TRP A 124 -2.24 11.10 -12.05
CA TRP A 124 -3.32 10.16 -11.78
C TRP A 124 -3.70 9.46 -13.07
N TYR A 125 -3.93 8.16 -12.99
CA TYR A 125 -4.20 7.34 -14.16
C TYR A 125 -5.71 7.11 -14.33
N ASP A 126 -6.23 7.42 -15.51
CA ASP A 126 -7.61 7.13 -15.89
C ASP A 126 -7.67 5.74 -16.54
N PHE A 127 -8.11 4.74 -15.77
CA PHE A 127 -8.23 3.36 -16.25
C PHE A 127 -9.28 3.19 -17.36
N LYS A 128 -10.27 4.10 -17.46
CA LYS A 128 -11.27 4.06 -18.53
C LYS A 128 -10.71 4.61 -19.84
N ALA A 129 -9.94 5.70 -19.75
CA ALA A 129 -9.29 6.31 -20.90
C ALA A 129 -7.99 5.60 -21.29
N GLY A 130 -7.38 4.82 -20.37
CA GLY A 130 -6.11 4.13 -20.59
C GLY A 130 -4.91 5.07 -20.71
N CYS A 131 -4.97 6.23 -20.07
CA CYS A 131 -3.92 7.25 -20.12
C CYS A 131 -3.82 8.05 -18.81
N THR A 132 -2.76 8.86 -18.71
CA THR A 132 -2.65 9.84 -17.62
C THR A 132 -3.74 10.90 -17.78
N GLY A 133 -4.63 10.98 -16.78
CA GLY A 133 -5.74 11.94 -16.76
C GLY A 133 -5.35 13.35 -16.31
N GLY A 134 -4.19 13.49 -15.67
CA GLY A 134 -3.67 14.77 -15.17
C GLY A 134 -2.65 14.59 -14.07
N TYR A 135 -2.35 15.69 -13.36
CA TYR A 135 -1.36 15.72 -12.29
C TYR A 135 -1.91 16.45 -11.07
N LYS A 136 -1.50 15.98 -9.89
CA LYS A 136 -1.78 16.63 -8.61
C LYS A 136 -0.47 16.97 -7.91
N LYS A 137 -0.32 18.20 -7.43
CA LYS A 137 0.84 18.62 -6.67
C LYS A 137 0.83 17.97 -5.27
N MET A 138 1.99 17.48 -4.87
CA MET A 138 2.25 16.97 -3.53
C MET A 138 3.54 17.59 -3.02
N GLN A 139 3.46 18.20 -1.83
CA GLN A 139 4.62 18.78 -1.16
C GLN A 139 5.26 17.73 -0.28
N GLY A 140 6.56 17.48 -0.47
CA GLY A 140 7.38 16.70 0.44
C GLY A 140 7.84 17.54 1.63
N GLU A 141 8.27 16.86 2.67
CA GLU A 141 8.90 17.48 3.83
C GLU A 141 10.18 16.71 4.18
N LYS A 142 11.17 17.42 4.73
CA LYS A 142 12.37 16.75 5.25
C LYS A 142 11.98 15.84 6.40
N ASP A 143 12.64 14.70 6.48
CA ASP A 143 12.40 13.67 7.52
C ASP A 143 11.00 13.05 7.48
N CYS A 144 10.26 13.22 6.38
CA CYS A 144 8.99 12.52 6.19
C CYS A 144 9.20 11.02 5.88
N ILE A 145 8.17 10.23 6.14
CA ILE A 145 8.06 8.86 5.65
C ILE A 145 7.22 8.87 4.37
N VAL A 146 7.72 8.23 3.31
CA VAL A 146 6.94 7.99 2.10
C VAL A 146 6.39 6.57 2.13
N ILE A 147 5.07 6.43 2.23
CA ILE A 147 4.38 5.15 2.04
C ILE A 147 3.99 5.04 0.57
N ALA A 148 4.60 4.11 -0.16
CA ALA A 148 4.21 3.77 -1.52
C ALA A 148 3.48 2.42 -1.50
N GLU A 149 2.20 2.39 -1.94
CA GLU A 149 1.40 1.17 -1.96
C GLU A 149 1.08 0.73 -3.39
N GLY A 150 1.02 -0.57 -3.60
CA GLY A 150 0.64 -1.16 -4.87
C GLY A 150 1.02 -2.63 -4.97
N ILE A 151 0.43 -3.33 -5.96
CA ILE A 151 0.63 -4.78 -6.11
C ILE A 151 2.09 -5.17 -6.39
N HIS A 152 2.89 -4.26 -6.94
CA HIS A 152 4.28 -4.52 -7.34
C HIS A 152 5.33 -3.83 -6.49
N MET A 153 4.97 -3.19 -5.36
CA MET A 153 5.96 -2.43 -4.57
C MET A 153 7.12 -3.28 -4.02
N LEU A 154 6.94 -4.59 -3.87
CA LEU A 154 8.03 -5.53 -3.53
C LEU A 154 8.56 -6.33 -4.74
N ASN A 155 8.12 -6.02 -5.97
CA ASN A 155 8.70 -6.60 -7.17
C ASN A 155 10.15 -6.08 -7.35
N PRO A 156 11.14 -6.92 -7.71
CA PRO A 156 12.53 -6.51 -7.90
C PRO A 156 12.71 -5.30 -8.82
N LEU A 157 11.90 -5.16 -9.90
CA LEU A 157 11.96 -4.01 -10.82
C LEU A 157 11.80 -2.65 -10.11
N ILE A 158 11.03 -2.62 -9.02
CA ILE A 158 10.78 -1.42 -8.23
C ILE A 158 11.61 -1.45 -6.96
N PHE A 159 11.49 -2.55 -6.19
CA PHE A 159 12.07 -2.63 -4.85
C PHE A 159 13.59 -2.51 -4.84
N ASP A 160 14.29 -3.06 -5.83
CA ASP A 160 15.75 -2.98 -5.89
C ASP A 160 16.27 -1.55 -6.05
N LYS A 161 15.46 -0.66 -6.65
CA LYS A 161 15.80 0.77 -6.79
C LYS A 161 15.68 1.56 -5.47
N ILE A 162 14.92 1.06 -4.50
CA ILE A 162 14.65 1.73 -3.21
C ILE A 162 15.09 0.91 -1.99
N ARG A 163 15.52 -0.33 -2.18
CA ARG A 163 15.82 -1.33 -1.11
C ARG A 163 16.69 -0.79 0.02
N GLY A 164 17.68 0.04 -0.28
CA GLY A 164 18.58 0.60 0.72
C GLY A 164 17.90 1.50 1.75
N ALA A 165 16.78 2.13 1.37
CA ALA A 165 16.03 3.09 2.18
C ALA A 165 14.58 2.61 2.48
N ALA A 166 14.19 1.40 2.07
CA ALA A 166 12.80 0.93 2.15
C ALA A 166 12.62 -0.20 3.15
N THR A 167 11.50 -0.16 3.86
CA THR A 167 10.95 -1.28 4.65
C THR A 167 9.77 -1.88 3.87
N GLY A 168 9.81 -3.20 3.64
CA GLY A 168 8.74 -3.93 2.96
C GLY A 168 7.61 -4.30 3.92
N VAL A 169 6.37 -4.01 3.53
CA VAL A 169 5.16 -4.42 4.25
C VAL A 169 4.26 -5.23 3.32
N TYR A 170 3.89 -6.44 3.73
CA TYR A 170 3.01 -7.30 2.95
C TYR A 170 1.64 -7.43 3.63
N VAL A 171 0.59 -7.03 2.93
CA VAL A 171 -0.81 -7.09 3.39
C VAL A 171 -1.53 -8.24 2.69
N ALA A 172 -2.00 -9.21 3.45
CA ALA A 172 -2.81 -10.30 2.91
C ALA A 172 -3.81 -10.82 3.96
N PRO A 173 -5.01 -11.22 3.54
CA PRO A 173 -5.90 -11.99 4.39
C PRO A 173 -5.27 -13.36 4.67
N ARG A 174 -5.19 -13.74 5.95
CA ARG A 174 -4.63 -15.03 6.39
C ARG A 174 -5.66 -15.90 7.06
N THR A 175 -6.94 -15.67 6.80
CA THR A 175 -8.04 -16.43 7.38
C THR A 175 -8.68 -17.28 6.29
N ARG A 176 -8.77 -18.58 6.52
CA ARG A 176 -9.58 -19.52 5.74
C ARG A 176 -10.86 -19.81 6.51
N ILE A 177 -11.99 -19.60 5.87
CA ILE A 177 -13.31 -19.97 6.41
C ILE A 177 -13.63 -21.36 5.85
N LEU A 178 -13.89 -22.30 6.72
CA LEU A 178 -14.41 -23.62 6.34
C LEU A 178 -15.93 -23.57 6.33
N THR A 179 -16.51 -24.10 5.28
CA THR A 179 -17.93 -24.33 5.17
C THR A 179 -18.23 -25.81 5.29
N ASN A 180 -19.42 -26.20 5.71
CA ASN A 180 -19.81 -27.60 5.90
C ASN A 180 -19.77 -28.47 4.62
N ASN A 181 -19.28 -27.92 3.50
CA ASN A 181 -19.15 -28.58 2.21
C ASN A 181 -17.68 -28.74 1.76
N ASP A 182 -16.71 -28.49 2.64
CA ASP A 182 -15.27 -28.65 2.37
C ASP A 182 -14.70 -29.86 3.12
#